data_8046ab89e234b3b6749044bd0411886a
#
_entry.id   8046ab89e234b3b6749044bd0411886a
#
_cell.length_a   1.000
_cell.length_b   1.000
_cell.length_c   1.000
_cell.angle_alpha   90.00
_cell.angle_beta   90.00
_cell.angle_gamma   90.00
#
_symmetry.space_group_name_H-M   'P 1'
#
loop_
_entity.id
_entity.type
_entity.pdbx_description
1 polymer ?
#
loop_
_entity_poly.entity_id
_entity_poly.type
_entity_poly.pdbx_seq_one_letter_code
_entity_poly.pdbx_strand_id
1 'polypeptide(L)'
;DSLSPAYRLPFPLSPADMLSPTHDALTPAERRAGIGLASIFALRMLGLFLILPVFSVYAKELPSGSNVALVGLAIGAYGLTQTFLQIAYGAASDRFGRKPVIVFGLLLFAIGSFVAAAAHDIHGIILGRVLQGAGAISAAVTALAADLTREQHLTKTMAIIGSSIGL
;
A
#
# COMPACT_ATOMS: atom_id res chain seq x y z
N ASP A 1 22.32 44.45 -26.31
CA ASP A 1 22.44 43.56 -25.18
C ASP A 1 21.07 43.40 -24.50
N SER A 2 20.28 42.52 -25.10
CA SER A 2 18.90 42.20 -24.69
C SER A 2 18.87 40.84 -24.04
N LEU A 3 19.12 40.79 -22.73
CA LEU A 3 18.85 39.60 -21.94
C LEU A 3 17.34 39.51 -21.68
N SER A 4 16.77 38.41 -22.15
CA SER A 4 15.36 38.02 -22.03
C SER A 4 14.84 38.17 -20.60
N PRO A 5 13.58 38.66 -20.37
CA PRO A 5 13.02 38.92 -19.05
C PRO A 5 12.57 37.63 -18.31
N ALA A 6 12.96 36.46 -18.79
CA ALA A 6 12.44 35.17 -18.29
C ALA A 6 13.11 34.60 -17.02
N TYR A 7 14.15 35.23 -16.49
CA TYR A 7 14.86 34.77 -15.29
C TYR A 7 14.87 35.78 -14.14
N ARG A 8 13.73 36.41 -13.85
CA ARG A 8 13.58 36.99 -12.54
C ARG A 8 13.15 35.86 -11.60
N LEU A 9 14.11 35.34 -10.86
CA LEU A 9 13.84 34.55 -9.67
C LEU A 9 12.84 35.35 -8.81
N PRO A 10 11.75 34.73 -8.34
CA PRO A 10 10.87 35.38 -7.40
C PRO A 10 11.71 35.80 -6.19
N PHE A 11 11.48 37.04 -5.70
CA PHE A 11 12.09 37.72 -4.57
C PHE A 11 12.80 36.78 -3.59
N PRO A 12 14.01 37.13 -3.10
CA PRO A 12 14.61 36.39 -2.00
C PRO A 12 13.63 36.44 -0.83
N LEU A 13 13.18 35.25 -0.42
CA LEU A 13 12.33 35.11 0.76
C LEU A 13 13.00 35.83 1.94
N SER A 14 12.26 36.69 2.61
CA SER A 14 12.74 37.34 3.81
C SER A 14 13.20 36.31 4.84
N PRO A 15 14.26 36.51 5.60
CA PRO A 15 14.62 35.63 6.69
C PRO A 15 13.49 35.36 7.68
N ALA A 16 12.53 36.27 7.80
CA ALA A 16 11.31 36.13 8.59
C ALA A 16 10.34 35.11 7.97
N ASP A 17 10.28 35.00 6.63
CA ASP A 17 9.43 34.01 5.94
C ASP A 17 10.02 32.59 6.04
N MET A 18 11.35 32.46 6.17
CA MET A 18 12.02 31.17 6.39
C MET A 18 11.83 30.64 7.82
N LEU A 19 11.51 31.51 8.78
CA LEU A 19 11.35 31.17 10.20
C LEU A 19 9.88 31.05 10.63
N SER A 20 8.92 31.23 9.69
CA SER A 20 7.51 31.06 10.03
C SER A 20 7.17 29.58 10.26
N PRO A 21 6.74 29.18 11.47
CA PRO A 21 6.43 27.77 11.78
C PRO A 21 5.26 27.19 10.98
N THR A 22 4.52 28.04 10.27
CA THR A 22 3.35 27.66 9.49
C THR A 22 3.67 26.94 8.17
N HIS A 23 4.91 27.03 7.66
CA HIS A 23 5.33 26.35 6.43
C HIS A 23 5.71 24.88 6.62
N ASP A 24 6.02 24.44 7.85
CA ASP A 24 6.56 23.10 8.12
C ASP A 24 5.52 22.10 8.67
N ALA A 25 4.26 22.51 8.85
CA ALA A 25 3.19 21.64 9.33
C ALA A 25 2.32 21.09 8.20
N LEU A 26 1.96 19.81 8.32
CA LEU A 26 0.98 19.18 7.44
C LEU A 26 -0.39 19.87 7.60
N THR A 27 -1.04 20.17 6.49
CA THR A 27 -2.41 20.66 6.53
C THR A 27 -3.35 19.59 7.11
N PRO A 28 -4.51 19.99 7.69
CA PRO A 28 -5.49 19.02 8.18
C PRO A 28 -5.95 18.02 7.11
N ALA A 29 -5.99 18.43 5.83
CA ALA A 29 -6.34 17.57 4.71
C ALA A 29 -5.22 16.56 4.41
N GLU A 30 -3.97 16.99 4.33
CA GLU A 30 -2.80 16.12 4.15
C GLU A 30 -2.67 15.11 5.29
N ARG A 31 -2.88 15.56 6.53
CA ARG A 31 -2.85 14.68 7.70
C ARG A 31 -3.95 13.63 7.66
N ARG A 32 -5.19 14.01 7.31
CA ARG A 32 -6.30 13.05 7.18
C ARG A 32 -6.04 12.05 6.06
N ALA A 33 -5.54 12.51 4.91
CA ALA A 33 -5.17 11.64 3.79
C ALA A 33 -4.06 10.65 4.21
N GLY A 34 -2.98 11.15 4.84
CA GLY A 34 -1.87 10.31 5.31
C GLY A 34 -2.31 9.26 6.33
N ILE A 35 -3.12 9.64 7.33
CA ILE A 35 -3.64 8.70 8.33
C ILE A 35 -4.59 7.68 7.68
N GLY A 36 -5.47 8.11 6.76
CA GLY A 36 -6.37 7.20 6.04
C GLY A 36 -5.61 6.16 5.22
N LEU A 37 -4.60 6.58 4.48
CA LEU A 37 -3.75 5.70 3.68
C LEU A 37 -2.90 4.78 4.57
N ALA A 38 -2.33 5.31 5.65
CA ALA A 38 -1.58 4.53 6.64
C ALA A 38 -2.47 3.46 7.31
N SER A 39 -3.73 3.78 7.60
CA SER A 39 -4.70 2.82 8.16
C SER A 39 -4.97 1.65 7.22
N ILE A 40 -5.04 1.89 5.90
CA ILE A 40 -5.19 0.83 4.90
C ILE A 40 -3.99 -0.13 4.97
N PHE A 41 -2.77 0.41 5.02
CA PHE A 41 -1.56 -0.40 5.17
C PHE A 41 -1.52 -1.15 6.49
N ALA A 42 -1.81 -0.46 7.61
CA ALA A 42 -1.80 -1.07 8.94
C ALA A 42 -2.77 -2.24 9.06
N LEU A 43 -4.03 -2.07 8.63
CA LEU A 43 -5.03 -3.14 8.63
C LEU A 43 -4.62 -4.32 7.75
N ARG A 44 -4.05 -4.04 6.60
CA ARG A 44 -3.56 -5.06 5.68
C ARG A 44 -2.40 -5.85 6.28
N MET A 45 -1.42 -5.17 6.88
CA MET A 45 -0.27 -5.81 7.53
C MET A 45 -0.69 -6.59 8.76
N LEU A 46 -1.58 -6.02 9.58
CA LEU A 46 -2.14 -6.73 10.74
C LEU A 46 -2.78 -8.05 10.31
N GLY A 47 -3.61 -8.05 9.26
CA GLY A 47 -4.22 -9.26 8.73
C GLY A 47 -3.19 -10.28 8.24
N LEU A 48 -2.12 -9.82 7.59
CA LEU A 48 -1.05 -10.68 7.09
C LEU A 48 -0.26 -11.32 8.25
N PHE A 49 0.14 -10.52 9.24
CA PHE A 49 0.91 -11.01 10.39
C PHE A 49 0.10 -11.93 11.31
N LEU A 50 -1.19 -11.65 11.49
CA LEU A 50 -2.07 -12.51 12.29
C LEU A 50 -2.24 -13.91 11.67
N ILE A 51 -2.30 -13.98 10.34
CA ILE A 51 -2.54 -15.24 9.66
C ILE A 51 -1.32 -16.17 9.68
N LEU A 52 -0.10 -15.63 9.70
CA LEU A 52 1.13 -16.45 9.62
C LEU A 52 1.25 -17.49 10.75
N PRO A 53 1.16 -17.12 12.05
CA PRO A 53 1.27 -18.09 13.14
C PRO A 53 0.05 -19.03 13.20
N VAL A 54 -1.15 -18.51 12.96
CA VAL A 54 -2.38 -19.30 12.97
C VAL A 54 -2.40 -20.31 11.83
N PHE A 55 -2.00 -19.88 10.63
CA PHE A 55 -2.01 -20.73 9.46
C PHE A 55 -1.04 -21.92 9.57
N SER A 56 0.14 -21.72 10.14
CA SER A 56 1.13 -22.80 10.29
C SER A 56 0.63 -23.94 11.18
N VAL A 57 -0.24 -23.64 12.15
CA VAL A 57 -0.89 -24.63 13.02
C VAL A 57 -2.09 -25.24 12.32
N TYR A 58 -2.99 -24.41 11.78
CA TYR A 58 -4.22 -24.83 11.11
C TYR A 58 -3.96 -25.68 9.85
N ALA A 59 -2.91 -25.38 9.11
CA ALA A 59 -2.55 -26.11 7.91
C ALA A 59 -2.34 -27.61 8.17
N LYS A 60 -1.87 -28.01 9.36
CA LYS A 60 -1.64 -29.40 9.72
C LYS A 60 -2.93 -30.23 9.84
N GLU A 61 -4.05 -29.56 10.09
CA GLU A 61 -5.37 -30.19 10.23
C GLU A 61 -6.10 -30.31 8.88
N LEU A 62 -5.58 -29.65 7.84
CA LEU A 62 -6.19 -29.64 6.51
C LEU A 62 -5.78 -30.88 5.67
N PRO A 63 -6.65 -31.36 4.79
CA PRO A 63 -6.27 -32.32 3.74
C PRO A 63 -5.05 -31.80 2.96
N SER A 64 -4.01 -32.64 2.80
CA SER A 64 -2.73 -32.30 2.18
C SER A 64 -1.88 -31.28 2.94
N GLY A 65 -2.26 -30.84 4.14
CA GLY A 65 -1.52 -29.87 4.98
C GLY A 65 -0.25 -30.43 5.59
N SER A 66 -0.03 -31.75 5.54
CA SER A 66 1.27 -32.38 5.88
C SER A 66 2.37 -32.12 4.85
N ASN A 67 1.99 -31.65 3.63
CA ASN A 67 2.96 -31.34 2.59
C ASN A 67 3.53 -29.92 2.82
N VAL A 68 4.75 -29.87 3.34
CA VAL A 68 5.48 -28.63 3.66
C VAL A 68 5.61 -27.69 2.45
N ALA A 69 5.76 -28.26 1.23
CA ALA A 69 5.86 -27.48 0.01
C ALA A 69 4.56 -26.75 -0.31
N LEU A 70 3.38 -27.38 -0.12
CA LEU A 70 2.08 -26.75 -0.31
C LEU A 70 1.82 -25.67 0.75
N VAL A 71 2.22 -25.91 2.01
CA VAL A 71 2.12 -24.88 3.07
C VAL A 71 3.02 -23.69 2.74
N GLY A 72 4.25 -23.94 2.31
CA GLY A 72 5.18 -22.88 1.86
C GLY A 72 4.60 -22.10 0.67
N LEU A 73 4.01 -22.80 -0.30
CA LEU A 73 3.36 -22.17 -1.45
C LEU A 73 2.15 -21.32 -1.02
N ALA A 74 1.32 -21.79 -0.10
CA ALA A 74 0.19 -21.04 0.42
C ALA A 74 0.63 -19.74 1.12
N ILE A 75 1.74 -19.75 1.84
CA ILE A 75 2.33 -18.56 2.45
C ILE A 75 2.90 -17.62 1.38
N GLY A 76 3.68 -18.17 0.46
CA GLY A 76 4.41 -17.42 -0.57
C GLY A 76 3.53 -16.89 -1.71
N ALA A 77 2.41 -17.56 -2.01
CA ALA A 77 1.53 -17.23 -3.14
C ALA A 77 1.05 -15.77 -3.12
N TYR A 78 0.71 -15.26 -1.95
CA TYR A 78 0.36 -13.85 -1.74
C TYR A 78 1.48 -12.91 -2.21
N GLY A 79 2.70 -13.11 -1.72
CA GLY A 79 3.85 -12.25 -2.05
C GLY A 79 4.25 -12.35 -3.52
N LEU A 80 4.25 -13.56 -4.08
CA LEU A 80 4.55 -13.77 -5.50
C LEU A 80 3.56 -13.02 -6.39
N THR A 81 2.26 -13.24 -6.19
CA THR A 81 1.23 -12.57 -6.98
C THR A 81 1.28 -11.06 -6.83
N GLN A 82 1.49 -10.57 -5.61
CA GLN A 82 1.65 -9.14 -5.34
C GLN A 82 2.84 -8.56 -6.11
N THR A 83 3.99 -9.22 -6.11
CA THR A 83 5.20 -8.72 -6.77
C THR A 83 4.99 -8.55 -8.27
N PHE A 84 4.38 -9.55 -8.93
CA PHE A 84 4.12 -9.47 -10.37
C PHE A 84 3.07 -8.42 -10.72
N LEU A 85 1.99 -8.34 -9.96
CA LEU A 85 0.88 -7.44 -10.27
C LEU A 85 1.11 -6.00 -9.83
N GLN A 86 2.06 -5.73 -8.93
CA GLN A 86 2.35 -4.38 -8.46
C GLN A 86 2.73 -3.43 -9.60
N ILE A 87 3.49 -3.90 -10.58
CA ILE A 87 3.86 -3.12 -11.77
C ILE A 87 2.62 -2.82 -12.62
N ALA A 88 1.77 -3.83 -12.85
CA ALA A 88 0.53 -3.67 -13.60
C ALA A 88 -0.43 -2.69 -12.92
N TYR A 89 -0.56 -2.76 -11.59
CA TYR A 89 -1.38 -1.83 -10.81
C TYR A 89 -0.83 -0.40 -10.82
N GLY A 90 0.49 -0.24 -10.81
CA GLY A 90 1.13 1.06 -11.01
C GLY A 90 0.70 1.69 -12.32
N ALA A 91 0.92 0.99 -13.43
CA ALA A 91 0.53 1.45 -14.77
C ALA A 91 -0.99 1.67 -14.92
N ALA A 92 -1.82 0.77 -14.36
CA ALA A 92 -3.26 0.92 -14.36
C ALA A 92 -3.72 2.16 -13.57
N SER A 93 -3.08 2.45 -12.43
CA SER A 93 -3.39 3.61 -11.62
C SER A 93 -3.06 4.93 -12.29
N ASP A 94 -2.03 4.95 -13.15
CA ASP A 94 -1.69 6.12 -13.96
C ASP A 94 -2.70 6.35 -15.09
N ARG A 95 -3.26 5.28 -15.65
CA ARG A 95 -4.19 5.34 -16.79
C ARG A 95 -5.65 5.55 -16.37
N PHE A 96 -6.11 4.85 -15.36
CA PHE A 96 -7.52 4.84 -14.91
C PHE A 96 -7.78 5.71 -13.68
N GLY A 97 -6.72 6.26 -13.10
CA GLY A 97 -6.76 7.03 -11.88
C GLY A 97 -6.50 6.20 -10.62
N ARG A 98 -5.99 6.85 -9.57
CA ARG A 98 -5.55 6.19 -8.32
C ARG A 98 -6.70 5.55 -7.56
N LYS A 99 -7.78 6.31 -7.33
CA LYS A 99 -8.91 5.88 -6.49
C LYS A 99 -9.63 4.62 -6.99
N PRO A 100 -10.06 4.52 -8.27
CA PRO A 100 -10.76 3.32 -8.73
C PRO A 100 -9.88 2.07 -8.69
N VAL A 101 -8.59 2.19 -8.96
CA VAL A 101 -7.65 1.07 -8.90
C VAL A 101 -7.46 0.59 -7.45
N ILE A 102 -7.38 1.51 -6.48
CA ILE A 102 -7.30 1.16 -5.06
C ILE A 102 -8.58 0.43 -4.61
N VAL A 103 -9.75 0.94 -4.97
CA VAL A 103 -11.03 0.31 -4.62
C VAL A 103 -11.15 -1.08 -5.22
N PHE A 104 -10.80 -1.23 -6.50
CA PHE A 104 -10.80 -2.53 -7.18
C PHE A 104 -9.85 -3.52 -6.50
N GLY A 105 -8.63 -3.11 -6.18
CA GLY A 105 -7.66 -3.96 -5.50
C GLY A 105 -8.12 -4.36 -4.09
N LEU A 106 -8.75 -3.44 -3.33
CA LEU A 106 -9.31 -3.76 -2.01
C LEU A 106 -10.47 -4.76 -2.10
N LEU A 107 -11.34 -4.63 -3.10
CA LEU A 107 -12.41 -5.59 -3.35
C LEU A 107 -11.85 -6.96 -3.68
N LEU A 108 -10.85 -7.03 -4.55
CA LEU A 108 -10.20 -8.29 -4.91
C LEU A 108 -9.49 -8.93 -3.70
N PHE A 109 -8.85 -8.12 -2.87
CA PHE A 109 -8.26 -8.59 -1.61
C PHE A 109 -9.32 -9.14 -0.65
N ALA A 110 -10.47 -8.47 -0.51
CA ALA A 110 -11.57 -8.93 0.33
C ALA A 110 -12.16 -10.26 -0.18
N ILE A 111 -12.38 -10.36 -1.49
CA ILE A 111 -12.85 -11.61 -2.11
C ILE A 111 -11.87 -12.75 -1.85
N GLY A 112 -10.57 -12.52 -2.05
CA GLY A 112 -9.51 -13.48 -1.74
C GLY A 112 -9.52 -13.93 -0.28
N SER A 113 -9.79 -12.98 0.65
CA SER A 113 -9.90 -13.29 2.08
C SER A 113 -11.10 -14.19 2.39
N PHE A 114 -12.26 -13.94 1.77
CA PHE A 114 -13.43 -14.81 1.92
C PHE A 114 -13.20 -16.19 1.32
N VAL A 115 -12.56 -16.27 0.14
CA VAL A 115 -12.21 -17.55 -0.49
C VAL A 115 -11.28 -18.37 0.41
N ALA A 116 -10.25 -17.73 0.97
CA ALA A 116 -9.32 -18.38 1.90
C ALA A 116 -10.02 -18.83 3.18
N ALA A 117 -10.93 -18.02 3.72
CA ALA A 117 -11.68 -18.34 4.95
C ALA A 117 -12.70 -19.47 4.76
N ALA A 118 -13.27 -19.59 3.56
CA ALA A 118 -14.23 -20.65 3.22
C ALA A 118 -13.56 -21.95 2.72
N ALA A 119 -12.24 -21.95 2.56
CA ALA A 119 -11.52 -23.11 2.06
C ALA A 119 -11.45 -24.24 3.11
N HIS A 120 -11.69 -25.45 2.64
CA HIS A 120 -11.61 -26.67 3.45
C HIS A 120 -10.39 -27.54 3.11
N ASP A 121 -9.54 -27.06 2.20
CA ASP A 121 -8.32 -27.71 1.77
C ASP A 121 -7.21 -26.68 1.49
N ILE A 122 -5.96 -27.15 1.38
CA ILE A 122 -4.81 -26.28 1.16
C ILE A 122 -4.84 -25.57 -0.20
N HIS A 123 -5.44 -26.20 -1.22
CA HIS A 123 -5.53 -25.61 -2.56
C HIS A 123 -6.48 -24.42 -2.60
N GLY A 124 -7.62 -24.51 -1.90
CA GLY A 124 -8.54 -23.38 -1.74
C GLY A 124 -7.90 -22.21 -1.02
N ILE A 125 -7.06 -22.48 0.00
CA ILE A 125 -6.28 -21.42 0.67
C ILE A 125 -5.26 -20.81 -0.28
N ILE A 126 -4.53 -21.60 -1.06
CA ILE A 126 -3.59 -21.10 -2.07
C ILE A 126 -4.32 -20.17 -3.06
N LEU A 127 -5.47 -20.58 -3.56
CA LEU A 127 -6.29 -19.74 -4.45
C LEU A 127 -6.68 -18.41 -3.80
N GLY A 128 -7.18 -18.46 -2.57
CA GLY A 128 -7.51 -17.26 -1.80
C GLY A 128 -6.31 -16.35 -1.60
N ARG A 129 -5.11 -16.89 -1.34
CA ARG A 129 -3.86 -16.14 -1.18
C ARG A 129 -3.40 -15.51 -2.50
N VAL A 130 -3.56 -16.21 -3.62
CA VAL A 130 -3.31 -15.65 -4.95
C VAL A 130 -4.23 -14.45 -5.21
N LEU A 131 -5.52 -14.57 -4.92
CA LEU A 131 -6.49 -13.49 -5.06
C LEU A 131 -6.19 -12.31 -4.13
N GLN A 132 -5.80 -12.58 -2.88
CA GLN A 132 -5.36 -11.54 -1.94
C GLN A 132 -4.13 -10.80 -2.48
N GLY A 133 -3.13 -11.54 -3.00
CA GLY A 133 -1.94 -10.96 -3.64
C GLY A 133 -2.29 -10.16 -4.90
N ALA A 134 -3.31 -10.61 -5.65
CA ALA A 134 -3.82 -9.89 -6.81
C ALA A 134 -4.49 -8.56 -6.44
N GLY A 135 -4.91 -8.37 -5.19
CA GLY A 135 -5.34 -7.07 -4.65
C GLY A 135 -4.17 -6.14 -4.28
N ALA A 136 -3.02 -6.25 -4.92
CA ALA A 136 -1.80 -5.48 -4.62
C ALA A 136 -1.96 -3.99 -4.96
N ILE A 137 -2.33 -3.18 -3.98
CA ILE A 137 -2.60 -1.74 -4.13
C ILE A 137 -1.46 -0.84 -3.66
N SER A 138 -0.35 -1.41 -3.16
CA SER A 138 0.72 -0.64 -2.52
C SER A 138 1.25 0.48 -3.41
N ALA A 139 1.51 0.20 -4.69
CA ALA A 139 1.99 1.19 -5.65
C ALA A 139 0.97 2.31 -5.86
N ALA A 140 -0.32 1.98 -6.04
CA ALA A 140 -1.39 2.96 -6.25
C ALA A 140 -1.64 3.82 -4.99
N VAL A 141 -1.55 3.24 -3.79
CA VAL A 141 -1.70 3.96 -2.51
C VAL A 141 -0.52 4.90 -2.28
N THR A 142 0.71 4.44 -2.55
CA THR A 142 1.91 5.29 -2.43
C THR A 142 1.86 6.45 -3.41
N ALA A 143 1.44 6.19 -4.65
CA ALA A 143 1.27 7.23 -5.65
C ALA A 143 0.16 8.23 -5.28
N LEU A 144 -0.98 7.75 -4.74
CA LEU A 144 -2.04 8.63 -4.23
C LEU A 144 -1.55 9.49 -3.06
N ALA A 145 -0.73 8.93 -2.17
CA ALA A 145 -0.12 9.68 -1.08
C ALA A 145 0.77 10.82 -1.60
N ALA A 146 1.57 10.53 -2.63
CA ALA A 146 2.39 11.53 -3.29
C ALA A 146 1.54 12.64 -3.95
N ASP A 147 0.47 12.26 -4.66
CA ASP A 147 -0.43 13.19 -5.33
C ASP A 147 -1.20 14.12 -4.35
N LEU A 148 -1.47 13.64 -3.14
CA LEU A 148 -2.22 14.37 -2.10
C LEU A 148 -1.33 15.17 -1.13
N THR A 149 -0.01 15.04 -1.25
CA THR A 149 0.94 15.67 -0.33
C THR A 149 1.84 16.62 -1.10
N ARG A 150 2.07 17.83 -0.55
CA ARG A 150 3.04 18.77 -1.11
C ARG A 150 4.45 18.18 -1.08
N GLU A 151 5.26 18.47 -2.10
CA GLU A 151 6.63 17.91 -2.23
C GLU A 151 7.46 18.06 -0.95
N GLN A 152 7.39 19.22 -0.30
CA GLN A 152 8.10 19.52 0.95
C GLN A 152 7.67 18.63 2.14
N HIS A 153 6.48 18.04 2.10
CA HIS A 153 5.94 17.18 3.17
C HIS A 153 5.87 15.70 2.78
N LEU A 154 6.28 15.36 1.56
CA LEU A 154 6.23 14.00 1.04
C LEU A 154 6.99 13.02 1.96
N THR A 155 8.18 13.40 2.41
CA THR A 155 8.99 12.57 3.31
C THR A 155 8.27 12.30 4.64
N LYS A 156 7.60 13.30 5.22
CA LYS A 156 6.83 13.14 6.47
C LYS A 156 5.64 12.19 6.27
N THR A 157 4.91 12.33 5.17
CA THR A 157 3.77 11.48 4.83
C THR A 157 4.22 10.04 4.55
N MET A 158 5.31 9.86 3.81
CA MET A 158 5.89 8.53 3.57
C MET A 158 6.41 7.87 4.85
N ALA A 159 6.94 8.66 5.80
CA ALA A 159 7.34 8.16 7.12
C ALA A 159 6.13 7.66 7.93
N ILE A 160 4.99 8.35 7.89
CA ILE A 160 3.74 7.91 8.54
C ILE A 160 3.25 6.59 7.94
N ILE A 161 3.24 6.48 6.60
CA ILE A 161 2.86 5.25 5.91
C ILE A 161 3.86 4.13 6.22
N GLY A 162 5.16 4.40 6.14
CA GLY A 162 6.22 3.45 6.42
C GLY A 162 6.19 2.91 7.84
N SER A 163 5.92 3.77 8.84
CA SER A 163 5.77 3.34 10.24
C SER A 163 4.59 2.39 10.43
N SER A 164 3.52 2.54 9.64
CA SER A 164 2.36 1.63 9.69
C SER A 164 2.63 0.25 9.09
N ILE A 165 3.71 0.08 8.33
CA ILE A 165 4.14 -1.20 7.76
C ILE A 165 5.06 -1.95 8.74
N GLY A 166 5.82 -1.22 9.56
CA GLY A 166 6.80 -1.77 10.50
C GLY A 166 6.28 -2.08 11.91
N LEU A 167 5.01 -1.77 12.20
CA LEU A 167 4.32 -2.11 13.44
C LEU A 167 3.62 -3.45 13.32
#